data_eefffd09f6c493521c03c92cd3676e06
#
_entry.id   eefffd09f6c493521c03c92cd3676e06
#
_cell.length_a   1.000
_cell.length_b   1.000
_cell.length_c   1.000
_cell.angle_alpha   90.00
_cell.angle_beta   90.00
_cell.angle_gamma   90.00
#
_symmetry.space_group_name_H-M   'P 1'
#
loop_
_entity.id
_entity.type
_entity.pdbx_description
1 polymer ?
#
loop_
_entity_poly.entity_id
_entity_poly.type
_entity_poly.pdbx_seq_one_letter_code
_entity_poly.pdbx_strand_id
1 'polypeptide(L)'
;VGHTMIVGPTGAGKSVLLATLAAQWLRYGDGEADRAQIYIFDKGRSSRAIVLGLGGDFFDLGEAGALGLQPLARIDEVEERAWAAEWVADIVRAAGVAIDPD
;
A
#
# COMPACT_ATOMS: atom_id res chain seq x y z
N VAL A 1 13.30 7.37 -10.26
CA VAL A 1 12.66 6.73 -9.10
C VAL A 1 13.71 6.54 -8.02
N GLY A 2 13.48 7.10 -6.85
CA GLY A 2 14.35 6.97 -5.69
C GLY A 2 13.76 6.04 -4.64
N HIS A 3 14.58 5.18 -4.07
CA HIS A 3 14.22 4.36 -2.94
C HIS A 3 15.01 4.82 -1.72
N THR A 4 14.34 4.95 -0.58
CA THR A 4 14.97 5.35 0.67
C THR A 4 14.65 4.34 1.76
N MET A 5 15.65 3.92 2.51
CA MET A 5 15.51 3.05 3.66
C MET A 5 15.90 3.80 4.93
N ILE A 6 15.06 3.76 5.95
CA ILE A 6 15.29 4.41 7.24
C ILE A 6 15.42 3.32 8.31
N VAL A 7 16.58 3.25 8.94
CA VAL A 7 16.90 2.24 9.95
C VAL A 7 17.27 2.92 11.26
N GLY A 8 16.82 2.36 12.36
CA GLY A 8 17.15 2.86 13.69
C GLY A 8 16.41 2.07 14.78
N PRO A 9 16.83 2.17 16.03
CA PRO A 9 16.18 1.50 17.13
C PRO A 9 14.76 2.02 17.39
N THR A 10 13.98 1.25 18.13
CA THR A 10 12.66 1.68 18.59
C THR A 10 12.77 2.97 19.40
N GLY A 11 11.89 3.93 19.16
CA GLY A 11 11.90 5.22 19.83
C GLY A 11 12.87 6.26 19.25
N ALA A 12 13.61 5.95 18.19
CA ALA A 12 14.53 6.89 17.54
C ALA A 12 13.85 7.98 16.69
N GLY A 13 12.50 7.97 16.59
CA GLY A 13 11.77 8.98 15.84
C GLY A 13 11.53 8.66 14.36
N LYS A 14 11.73 7.41 13.92
CA LYS A 14 11.51 6.99 12.51
C LYS A 14 10.10 7.30 12.01
N SER A 15 9.07 6.99 12.79
CA SER A 15 7.67 7.24 12.42
C SER A 15 7.36 8.73 12.34
N VAL A 16 7.94 9.54 13.22
CA VAL A 16 7.81 11.01 13.18
C VAL A 16 8.49 11.59 11.95
N LEU A 17 9.67 11.07 11.60
CA LEU A 17 10.36 11.47 10.37
C LEU A 17 9.54 11.15 9.13
N LEU A 18 9.00 9.93 9.04
CA LEU A 18 8.16 9.52 7.91
C LEU A 18 6.89 10.37 7.80
N ALA A 19 6.22 10.66 8.91
CA ALA A 19 5.06 11.54 8.94
C ALA A 19 5.41 12.96 8.48
N THR A 20 6.55 13.48 8.89
CA THR A 20 7.03 14.81 8.48
C THR A 20 7.34 14.84 6.98
N LEU A 21 8.02 13.83 6.46
CA LEU A 21 8.31 13.72 5.03
C LEU A 21 7.02 13.62 4.20
N ALA A 22 6.05 12.83 4.64
CA ALA A 22 4.74 12.72 4.00
C ALA A 22 4.03 14.08 3.96
N ALA A 23 3.99 14.81 5.08
CA ALA A 23 3.39 16.13 5.14
C ALA A 23 4.08 17.12 4.19
N GLN A 24 5.42 17.08 4.12
CA GLN A 24 6.18 17.94 3.20
C GLN A 24 5.95 17.56 1.72
N TRP A 25 5.79 16.29 1.42
CA TRP A 25 5.53 15.82 0.06
C TRP A 25 4.26 16.41 -0.55
N LEU A 26 3.21 16.57 0.24
CA LEU A 26 1.94 17.16 -0.20
C LEU A 26 2.04 18.64 -0.62
N ARG A 27 3.17 19.29 -0.40
CA ARG A 27 3.42 20.67 -0.89
C ARG A 27 3.73 20.72 -2.38
N TYR A 28 4.04 19.59 -3.00
CA TYR A 28 4.35 19.54 -4.42
C TYR A 28 3.07 19.36 -5.24
N GLY A 29 2.99 20.11 -6.33
CA GLY A 29 1.88 20.11 -7.28
C GLY A 29 1.26 21.49 -7.45
N ASP A 30 0.89 21.83 -8.68
CA ASP A 30 0.39 23.14 -9.08
C ASP A 30 -1.15 23.20 -9.14
N GLY A 31 -1.85 22.55 -8.24
CA GLY A 31 -3.31 22.54 -8.18
C GLY A 31 -3.90 21.16 -7.86
N GLU A 32 -5.23 21.07 -7.83
CA GLU A 32 -5.90 19.80 -7.47
C GLU A 32 -5.63 18.66 -8.45
N ALA A 33 -5.44 18.96 -9.73
CA ALA A 33 -5.19 17.94 -10.75
C ALA A 33 -3.78 17.35 -10.72
N ASP A 34 -2.79 18.14 -10.26
CA ASP A 34 -1.38 17.74 -10.21
C ASP A 34 -0.86 17.56 -8.78
N ARG A 35 -1.78 17.36 -7.84
CA ARG A 35 -1.43 17.21 -6.43
C ARG A 35 -0.61 15.94 -6.19
N ALA A 36 0.49 16.05 -5.47
CA ALA A 36 1.26 14.89 -5.04
C ALA A 36 0.38 13.95 -4.20
N GLN A 37 0.45 12.67 -4.51
CA GLN A 37 -0.28 11.62 -3.79
C GLN A 37 0.68 10.80 -2.95
N ILE A 38 0.20 10.30 -1.81
CA ILE A 38 0.96 9.45 -0.90
C ILE A 38 0.12 8.23 -0.56
N TYR A 39 0.74 7.07 -0.67
CA TYR A 39 0.17 5.80 -0.23
C TYR A 39 1.04 5.26 0.90
N ILE A 40 0.44 5.01 2.06
CA ILE A 40 1.14 4.54 3.26
C ILE A 40 0.63 3.15 3.62
N PHE A 41 1.54 2.19 3.68
CA PHE A 41 1.28 0.85 4.19
C PHE A 41 1.91 0.74 5.57
N ASP A 42 1.09 0.66 6.61
CA ASP A 42 1.51 0.78 8.00
C ASP A 42 1.04 -0.43 8.82
N LYS A 43 1.95 -1.02 9.56
CA LYS A 43 1.64 -2.04 10.53
C LYS A 43 1.68 -1.42 11.94
N GLY A 44 0.53 -1.20 12.55
CA GLY A 44 0.45 -0.68 13.91
C GLY A 44 -0.21 0.68 14.06
N ARG A 45 -0.80 1.20 13.00
CA ARG A 45 -1.62 2.43 12.98
C ARG A 45 -0.86 3.71 13.38
N SER A 46 0.46 3.72 13.29
CA SER A 46 1.28 4.89 13.65
C SER A 46 1.05 6.09 12.73
N SER A 47 0.61 5.86 11.50
CA SER A 47 0.30 6.88 10.50
C SER A 47 -1.13 7.42 10.55
N ARG A 48 -2.02 6.85 11.36
CA ARG A 48 -3.44 7.23 11.40
C ARG A 48 -3.66 8.72 11.63
N ALA A 49 -2.98 9.27 12.63
CA ALA A 49 -3.15 10.66 13.02
C ALA A 49 -2.74 11.63 11.91
N ILE A 50 -1.62 11.37 11.23
CA ILE A 50 -1.14 12.24 10.15
C ILE A 50 -2.02 12.11 8.90
N VAL A 51 -2.48 10.91 8.56
CA VAL A 51 -3.38 10.70 7.42
C VAL A 51 -4.67 11.47 7.61
N LEU A 52 -5.34 11.31 8.75
CA LEU A 52 -6.59 12.01 9.06
C LEU A 52 -6.38 13.52 9.21
N GLY A 53 -5.28 13.94 9.83
CA GLY A 53 -4.94 15.35 9.99
C GLY A 53 -4.67 16.08 8.68
N LEU A 54 -4.20 15.38 7.66
CA LEU A 54 -3.97 15.92 6.31
C LEU A 54 -5.19 15.76 5.37
N GLY A 55 -6.32 15.25 5.88
CA GLY A 55 -7.54 15.05 5.10
C GLY A 55 -7.51 13.84 4.19
N GLY A 56 -6.66 12.86 4.47
CA GLY A 56 -6.58 11.60 3.74
C GLY A 56 -7.55 10.55 4.23
N ASP A 57 -7.66 9.46 3.47
CA ASP A 57 -8.47 8.30 3.81
C ASP A 57 -7.63 7.27 4.56
N PHE A 58 -8.11 6.82 5.70
CA PHE A 58 -7.47 5.79 6.50
C PHE A 58 -8.32 4.51 6.51
N PHE A 59 -7.71 3.40 6.09
CA PHE A 59 -8.36 2.08 6.05
C PHE A 59 -7.69 1.13 7.05
N ASP A 60 -8.43 0.71 8.07
CA ASP A 60 -7.95 -0.29 9.03
C ASP A 60 -8.35 -1.68 8.58
N LEU A 61 -7.42 -2.41 7.96
CA LEU A 61 -7.67 -3.74 7.43
C LEU A 61 -7.92 -4.81 8.49
N GLY A 62 -7.59 -4.50 9.75
CA GLY A 62 -7.82 -5.39 10.90
C GLY A 62 -9.20 -5.24 11.54
N GLU A 63 -9.95 -4.23 11.17
CA GLU A 63 -11.28 -3.98 11.70
C GLU A 63 -12.36 -4.69 10.86
N ALA A 64 -13.26 -5.39 11.52
CA ALA A 64 -14.34 -6.10 10.86
C ALA A 64 -15.23 -5.13 10.05
N GLY A 65 -15.34 -5.37 8.75
CA GLY A 65 -16.19 -4.57 7.85
C GLY A 65 -15.58 -3.27 7.32
N ALA A 66 -14.31 -2.98 7.63
CA ALA A 66 -13.67 -1.74 7.21
C ALA A 66 -13.37 -1.70 5.71
N LEU A 67 -12.78 -2.75 5.16
CA LEU A 67 -12.44 -2.86 3.74
C LEU A 67 -12.25 -4.33 3.34
N GLY A 68 -12.90 -4.75 2.28
CA GLY A 68 -12.66 -6.03 1.63
C GLY A 68 -11.80 -5.85 0.38
N LEU A 69 -10.67 -6.53 0.33
CA LEU A 69 -9.84 -6.60 -0.87
C LEU A 69 -10.19 -7.86 -1.64
N GLN A 70 -10.57 -7.70 -2.90
CA GLN A 70 -10.89 -8.81 -3.79
C GLN A 70 -10.05 -8.72 -5.07
N PRO A 71 -8.82 -9.26 -5.05
CA PRO A 71 -7.92 -9.20 -6.20
C PRO A 71 -8.50 -9.83 -7.48
N LEU A 72 -9.38 -10.80 -7.33
CA LEU A 72 -10.00 -11.52 -8.44
C LEU A 72 -11.39 -10.99 -8.81
N ALA A 73 -11.78 -9.80 -8.33
CA ALA A 73 -13.12 -9.26 -8.56
C ALA A 73 -13.47 -9.06 -10.06
N ARG A 74 -12.47 -8.88 -10.90
CA ARG A 74 -12.62 -8.63 -12.33
C ARG A 74 -12.20 -9.80 -13.22
N ILE A 75 -12.22 -11.02 -12.68
CA ILE A 75 -11.81 -12.23 -13.41
C ILE A 75 -12.69 -12.54 -14.63
N ASP A 76 -13.86 -11.94 -14.72
CA ASP A 76 -14.76 -12.04 -15.89
C ASP A 76 -14.21 -11.30 -17.11
N GLU A 77 -13.35 -10.31 -16.89
CA GLU A 77 -12.69 -9.55 -17.96
C GLU A 77 -11.53 -10.36 -18.55
N VAL A 78 -11.49 -10.47 -19.87
CA VAL A 78 -10.48 -11.29 -20.57
C VAL A 78 -9.07 -10.79 -20.29
N GLU A 79 -8.88 -9.47 -20.21
CA GLU A 79 -7.59 -8.84 -19.99
C GLU A 79 -7.05 -9.10 -18.56
N GLU A 80 -7.95 -9.24 -17.58
CA GLU A 80 -7.58 -9.49 -16.19
C GLU A 80 -7.26 -10.96 -15.90
N ARG A 81 -7.73 -11.89 -16.73
CA ARG A 81 -7.53 -13.35 -16.51
C ARG A 81 -6.06 -13.77 -16.57
N ALA A 82 -5.29 -13.21 -17.50
CA ALA A 82 -3.88 -13.54 -17.64
C ALA A 82 -3.10 -13.13 -16.37
N TRP A 83 -3.33 -11.91 -15.91
CA TRP A 83 -2.75 -11.42 -14.66
C TRP A 83 -3.21 -12.26 -13.45
N ALA A 84 -4.50 -12.57 -13.35
CA ALA A 84 -5.05 -13.36 -12.26
C ALA A 84 -4.42 -14.76 -12.18
N ALA A 85 -4.26 -15.41 -13.33
CA ALA A 85 -3.62 -16.73 -13.41
C ALA A 85 -2.16 -16.68 -12.95
N GLU A 86 -1.41 -15.68 -13.38
CA GLU A 86 -0.01 -15.49 -12.97
C GLU A 86 0.09 -15.20 -11.47
N TRP A 87 -0.74 -14.32 -10.94
CA TRP A 87 -0.78 -13.99 -9.53
C TRP A 87 -1.10 -15.21 -8.64
N VAL A 88 -2.09 -16.03 -9.04
CA VAL A 88 -2.42 -17.28 -8.32
C VAL A 88 -1.25 -18.27 -8.42
N ALA A 89 -0.63 -18.39 -9.59
CA ALA A 89 0.53 -19.26 -9.78
C ALA A 89 1.70 -18.86 -8.87
N ASP A 90 1.95 -17.57 -8.71
CA ASP A 90 3.00 -17.06 -7.82
C ASP A 90 2.72 -17.36 -6.35
N ILE A 91 1.47 -17.24 -5.92
CA ILE A 91 1.06 -17.63 -4.55
C ILE A 91 1.31 -19.13 -4.33
N VAL A 92 0.92 -19.96 -5.29
CA VAL A 92 1.09 -21.42 -5.19
C VAL A 92 2.57 -21.80 -5.17
N ARG A 93 3.41 -21.17 -6.01
CA ARG A 93 4.89 -21.36 -5.98
C ARG A 93 5.47 -20.93 -4.64
N ALA A 94 5.04 -19.80 -4.09
CA ALA A 94 5.50 -19.30 -2.79
C ALA A 94 5.13 -20.26 -1.65
N ALA A 95 4.03 -21.01 -1.79
CA ALA A 95 3.63 -22.06 -0.87
C ALA A 95 4.44 -23.38 -1.03
N GLY A 96 5.41 -23.43 -1.94
CA GLY A 96 6.26 -24.58 -2.18
C GLY A 96 5.63 -25.69 -3.03
N VAL A 97 4.55 -25.40 -3.71
CA VAL A 97 3.89 -26.35 -4.64
C VAL A 97 4.48 -26.15 -6.04
N ALA A 98 4.96 -27.24 -6.65
CA ALA A 98 5.40 -27.20 -8.04
C ALA A 98 4.16 -27.05 -8.95
N ILE A 99 4.21 -26.06 -9.82
CA ILE A 99 3.22 -25.92 -10.89
C ILE A 99 3.87 -26.48 -12.15
N ASP A 100 3.29 -27.56 -12.67
CA ASP A 100 3.72 -28.15 -13.93
C ASP A 100 3.32 -27.20 -15.07
N PRO A 101 4.27 -26.77 -15.90
CA PRO A 101 3.94 -25.98 -17.08
C PRO A 101 3.44 -26.96 -18.18
N ASP A 102 2.17 -27.13 -18.28
CA ASP A 102 1.55 -27.73 -19.45
C ASP A 102 1.46 -26.76 -20.62
#